data_f413622f0bfa23906564bfc494b5607f
#
_entry.id   f413622f0bfa23906564bfc494b5607f
#
_cell.length_a   1.000
_cell.length_b   1.000
_cell.length_c   1.000
_cell.angle_alpha   90.00
_cell.angle_beta   90.00
_cell.angle_gamma   90.00
#
_symmetry.space_group_name_H-M   'P 1'
#
loop_
_entity.id
_entity.type
_entity.pdbx_description
1 polymer ?
#
loop_
_entity_poly.entity_id
_entity_poly.type
_entity_poly.pdbx_seq_one_letter_code
_entity_poly.pdbx_strand_id
1 'polypeptide(L)'
;YCGHYFWDTEIYVMPFLTYTMPQVARNALRFRYRMLPKARARAAELDQRGALYPWRTINGEEASAYYAAGTAQYHIDADITYATVQYARATGDADFLFHEAIDILVETARLWEDLGFFGDDGKFHIHGVTGPDEYTTVVNDNLFTNVMARYNMRVAAEWIERLHDVEENYFEEMVRRLHLRPEEPEEWRKAADAMYIPFDDEHGIHPQDAHFLEREVWNKGQEQPKRPLLLHYHPLTIYRYQVIKQADVVLALFLRGSEFSEKARRADF
;
A
#
# COMPACT_ATOMS: atom_id res chain seq x y z
N TYR A 1 5.05 -11.92 15.30
CA TYR A 1 6.03 -12.04 14.21
C TYR A 1 7.47 -12.18 14.72
N CYS A 2 7.67 -13.02 15.73
CA CYS A 2 9.01 -13.27 16.29
C CYS A 2 9.79 -12.01 16.68
N GLY A 3 9.11 -11.02 17.24
CA GLY A 3 9.70 -9.74 17.66
C GLY A 3 9.92 -8.69 16.56
N HIS A 4 9.52 -8.97 15.33
CA HIS A 4 9.57 -8.00 14.24
C HIS A 4 8.29 -7.15 14.19
N TYR A 5 8.43 -5.89 13.79
CA TYR A 5 7.30 -5.04 13.41
C TYR A 5 6.88 -5.40 11.97
N PHE A 6 5.57 -5.41 11.70
CA PHE A 6 5.00 -5.90 10.46
C PHE A 6 3.73 -5.12 10.09
N TRP A 7 3.40 -5.04 8.80
CA TRP A 7 2.28 -4.24 8.28
C TRP A 7 0.89 -4.67 8.79
N ASP A 8 0.75 -5.89 9.26
CA ASP A 8 -0.49 -6.33 9.93
C ASP A 8 -0.88 -5.40 11.09
N THR A 9 0.12 -4.76 11.71
CA THR A 9 -0.12 -3.79 12.78
C THR A 9 -0.98 -2.63 12.27
N GLU A 10 -0.66 -2.08 11.10
CA GLU A 10 -1.37 -0.94 10.52
C GLU A 10 -2.81 -1.28 10.17
N ILE A 11 -3.03 -2.44 9.55
CA ILE A 11 -4.32 -2.79 8.97
C ILE A 11 -5.25 -3.51 9.97
N TYR A 12 -4.72 -4.41 10.79
CA TYR A 12 -5.55 -5.26 11.64
C TYR A 12 -5.50 -4.90 13.13
N VAL A 13 -4.40 -4.32 13.63
CA VAL A 13 -4.25 -3.98 15.05
C VAL A 13 -4.58 -2.51 15.32
N MET A 14 -4.15 -1.60 14.45
CA MET A 14 -4.36 -0.16 14.63
C MET A 14 -5.81 0.28 14.81
N PRO A 15 -6.82 -0.29 14.10
CA PRO A 15 -8.21 0.07 14.35
C PRO A 15 -8.63 -0.17 15.80
N PHE A 16 -8.26 -1.33 16.37
CA PHE A 16 -8.54 -1.62 17.77
C PHE A 16 -7.85 -0.62 18.71
N LEU A 17 -6.57 -0.35 18.52
CA LEU A 17 -5.80 0.59 19.35
C LEU A 17 -6.33 2.02 19.21
N THR A 18 -6.69 2.45 18.01
CA THR A 18 -7.20 3.80 17.75
C THR A 18 -8.48 4.07 18.56
N TYR A 19 -9.40 3.10 18.61
CA TYR A 19 -10.66 3.29 19.34
C TYR A 19 -10.58 2.99 20.83
N THR A 20 -9.62 2.22 21.31
CA THR A 20 -9.55 1.81 22.71
C THR A 20 -8.40 2.44 23.48
N MET A 21 -7.27 2.65 22.82
CA MET A 21 -6.02 3.15 23.41
C MET A 21 -5.29 4.11 22.43
N PRO A 22 -5.87 5.27 22.09
CA PRO A 22 -5.35 6.14 21.03
C PRO A 22 -3.91 6.60 21.26
N GLN A 23 -3.49 6.74 22.52
CA GLN A 23 -2.09 7.07 22.84
C GLN A 23 -1.11 5.96 22.44
N VAL A 24 -1.52 4.69 22.54
CA VAL A 24 -0.71 3.55 22.09
C VAL A 24 -0.66 3.52 20.58
N ALA A 25 -1.80 3.79 19.91
CA ALA A 25 -1.86 3.91 18.45
C ALA A 25 -0.93 5.02 17.95
N ARG A 26 -0.98 6.22 18.57
CA ARG A 26 -0.07 7.33 18.24
C ARG A 26 1.40 6.93 18.37
N ASN A 27 1.76 6.22 19.42
CA ASN A 27 3.15 5.79 19.63
C ASN A 27 3.62 4.77 18.58
N ALA A 28 2.74 3.89 18.14
CA ALA A 28 3.04 2.93 17.06
C ALA A 28 3.22 3.65 15.71
N LEU A 29 2.38 4.62 15.37
CA LEU A 29 2.55 5.45 14.18
C LEU A 29 3.81 6.33 14.26
N ARG A 30 4.09 6.89 15.43
CA ARG A 30 5.33 7.64 15.67
C ARG A 30 6.58 6.76 15.52
N PHE A 31 6.49 5.48 15.79
CA PHE A 31 7.57 4.54 15.48
C PHE A 31 7.82 4.45 13.97
N ARG A 32 6.77 4.41 13.14
CA ARG A 32 6.90 4.49 11.67
C ARG A 32 7.54 5.82 11.24
N TYR A 33 7.13 6.94 11.81
CA TYR A 33 7.76 8.23 11.53
C TYR A 33 9.27 8.21 11.83
N ARG A 34 9.69 7.63 12.95
CA ARG A 34 11.11 7.50 13.31
C ARG A 34 11.91 6.62 12.37
N MET A 35 11.25 5.73 11.62
CA MET A 35 11.90 4.91 10.59
C MET A 35 12.09 5.64 9.27
N LEU A 36 11.46 6.78 9.05
CA LEU A 36 11.46 7.49 7.77
C LEU A 36 12.86 7.70 7.16
N PRO A 37 13.91 8.08 7.92
CA PRO A 37 15.25 8.19 7.35
C PRO A 37 15.78 6.88 6.75
N LYS A 38 15.45 5.73 7.37
CA LYS A 38 15.85 4.41 6.86
C LYS A 38 15.01 3.99 5.66
N ALA A 39 13.72 4.32 5.66
CA ALA A 39 12.86 4.08 4.52
C ALA A 39 13.29 4.89 3.29
N ARG A 40 13.75 6.14 3.46
CA ARG A 40 14.37 6.94 2.38
C ARG A 40 15.67 6.29 1.87
N ALA A 41 16.54 5.85 2.78
CA ALA A 41 17.76 5.17 2.39
C ALA A 41 17.47 3.89 1.57
N ARG A 42 16.44 3.12 1.98
CA ARG A 42 16.01 1.92 1.25
C ARG A 42 15.45 2.25 -0.15
N ALA A 43 14.63 3.29 -0.29
CA ALA A 43 14.16 3.73 -1.61
C ALA A 43 15.34 4.09 -2.52
N ALA A 44 16.32 4.85 -2.00
CA ALA A 44 17.53 5.22 -2.75
C ALA A 44 18.40 4.02 -3.15
N GLU A 45 18.48 2.94 -2.35
CA GLU A 45 19.14 1.69 -2.71
C GLU A 45 18.51 0.99 -3.94
N LEU A 46 17.24 1.27 -4.20
CA LEU A 46 16.48 0.75 -5.33
C LEU A 46 16.32 1.77 -6.46
N ASP A 47 17.14 2.84 -6.45
CA ASP A 47 17.09 3.95 -7.40
C ASP A 47 15.71 4.62 -7.47
N GLN A 48 14.98 4.69 -6.33
CA GLN A 48 13.65 5.27 -6.22
C GLN A 48 13.64 6.52 -5.36
N ARG A 49 12.70 7.42 -5.65
CA ARG A 49 12.41 8.61 -4.86
C ARG A 49 11.51 8.27 -3.67
N GLY A 50 11.49 9.18 -2.68
CA GLY A 50 10.60 9.06 -1.54
C GLY A 50 11.11 8.09 -0.48
N ALA A 51 10.22 7.30 0.09
CA ALA A 51 10.52 6.36 1.15
C ALA A 51 9.87 5.00 0.88
N LEU A 52 10.62 3.93 1.10
CA LEU A 52 10.12 2.54 1.02
C LEU A 52 10.28 1.87 2.38
N TYR A 53 9.18 1.60 3.04
CA TYR A 53 9.17 0.92 4.33
C TYR A 53 9.45 -0.57 4.19
N PRO A 54 10.18 -1.18 5.14
CA PRO A 54 10.54 -2.59 5.08
C PRO A 54 9.32 -3.50 5.31
N TRP A 55 9.35 -4.68 4.72
CA TRP A 55 8.37 -5.74 4.97
C TRP A 55 8.35 -6.16 6.44
N ARG A 56 9.53 -6.49 7.00
CA ARG A 56 9.74 -6.77 8.42
C ARG A 56 10.88 -5.96 8.97
N THR A 57 10.73 -5.45 10.19
CA THR A 57 11.77 -4.65 10.79
C THR A 57 11.81 -4.76 12.31
N ILE A 58 12.99 -4.49 12.87
CA ILE A 58 13.21 -4.26 14.30
C ILE A 58 13.56 -2.80 14.52
N ASN A 59 14.40 -2.24 13.67
CA ASN A 59 15.02 -0.93 13.85
C ASN A 59 14.79 0.04 12.65
N GLY A 60 13.92 -0.33 11.72
CA GLY A 60 13.61 0.43 10.51
C GLY A 60 14.32 -0.08 9.24
N GLU A 61 15.28 -1.00 9.37
CA GLU A 61 15.91 -1.69 8.23
C GLU A 61 15.14 -2.97 7.90
N GLU A 62 15.24 -3.44 6.64
CA GLU A 62 14.67 -4.74 6.26
C GLU A 62 15.36 -5.87 7.03
N ALA A 63 14.61 -6.57 7.86
CA ALA A 63 15.14 -7.62 8.74
C ALA A 63 15.02 -9.03 8.15
N SER A 64 14.52 -9.17 6.93
CA SER A 64 14.44 -10.46 6.21
C SER A 64 15.50 -10.56 5.14
N ALA A 65 15.92 -11.79 4.83
CA ALA A 65 16.64 -12.05 3.59
C ALA A 65 15.75 -11.73 2.38
N TYR A 66 16.36 -11.45 1.23
CA TYR A 66 15.60 -11.18 0.02
C TYR A 66 14.63 -12.33 -0.28
N TYR A 67 13.35 -11.99 -0.35
CA TYR A 67 12.27 -12.89 -0.70
C TYR A 67 11.16 -12.07 -1.35
N ALA A 68 11.03 -12.18 -2.67
CA ALA A 68 10.16 -11.29 -3.45
C ALA A 68 8.68 -11.33 -3.01
N ALA A 69 8.17 -12.47 -2.51
CA ALA A 69 6.84 -12.55 -1.93
C ALA A 69 6.65 -11.66 -0.67
N GLY A 70 7.72 -11.19 -0.07
CA GLY A 70 7.71 -10.26 1.04
C GLY A 70 8.31 -8.91 0.67
N THR A 71 9.57 -8.89 0.26
CA THR A 71 10.32 -7.64 0.03
C THR A 71 9.78 -6.79 -1.13
N ALA A 72 8.96 -7.36 -2.03
CA ALA A 72 8.24 -6.63 -3.08
C ALA A 72 6.82 -6.19 -2.67
N GLN A 73 6.46 -6.26 -1.39
CA GLN A 73 5.18 -5.77 -0.86
C GLN A 73 5.26 -4.25 -0.64
N TYR A 74 5.22 -3.48 -1.70
CA TYR A 74 5.26 -2.01 -1.66
C TYR A 74 4.00 -1.40 -1.04
N HIS A 75 2.87 -2.11 -1.04
CA HIS A 75 1.59 -1.65 -0.48
C HIS A 75 1.70 -1.22 0.99
N ILE A 76 2.72 -1.68 1.72
CA ILE A 76 3.00 -1.31 3.11
C ILE A 76 3.08 0.21 3.30
N ASP A 77 3.62 0.93 2.33
CA ASP A 77 3.70 2.39 2.35
C ASP A 77 2.31 3.04 2.40
N ALA A 78 1.40 2.54 1.59
CA ALA A 78 0.02 3.01 1.58
C ALA A 78 -0.77 2.54 2.80
N ASP A 79 -0.46 1.37 3.35
CA ASP A 79 -1.06 0.86 4.58
C ASP A 79 -0.71 1.72 5.79
N ILE A 80 0.55 2.19 5.88
CA ILE A 80 1.00 3.13 6.91
C ILE A 80 0.28 4.46 6.76
N THR A 81 0.20 5.00 5.55
CA THR A 81 -0.57 6.22 5.25
C THR A 81 -2.03 6.05 5.63
N TYR A 82 -2.66 4.94 5.27
CA TYR A 82 -4.05 4.65 5.62
C TYR A 82 -4.26 4.65 7.14
N ALA A 83 -3.46 3.89 7.89
CA ALA A 83 -3.57 3.81 9.35
C ALA A 83 -3.39 5.18 10.01
N THR A 84 -2.43 5.97 9.53
CA THR A 84 -2.13 7.32 10.00
C THR A 84 -3.33 8.26 9.81
N VAL A 85 -3.90 8.29 8.63
CA VAL A 85 -5.06 9.14 8.31
C VAL A 85 -6.31 8.68 9.07
N GLN A 86 -6.55 7.36 9.19
CA GLN A 86 -7.67 6.84 9.98
C GLN A 86 -7.53 7.20 11.46
N TYR A 87 -6.33 7.09 12.02
CA TYR A 87 -6.05 7.54 13.39
C TYR A 87 -6.37 9.02 13.56
N ALA A 88 -5.84 9.89 12.71
CA ALA A 88 -6.06 11.33 12.80
C ALA A 88 -7.54 11.70 12.66
N ARG A 89 -8.28 11.06 11.73
CA ARG A 89 -9.72 11.28 11.56
C ARG A 89 -10.54 10.81 12.76
N ALA A 90 -10.19 9.69 13.37
CA ALA A 90 -10.93 9.14 14.51
C ALA A 90 -10.67 9.88 15.82
N THR A 91 -9.46 10.41 16.01
CA THR A 91 -9.04 11.05 17.27
C THR A 91 -9.08 12.57 17.22
N GLY A 92 -9.08 13.17 16.03
CA GLY A 92 -8.91 14.62 15.85
C GLY A 92 -7.48 15.10 16.12
N ASP A 93 -6.48 14.21 16.18
CA ASP A 93 -5.07 14.53 16.44
C ASP A 93 -4.39 15.15 15.20
N ALA A 94 -4.80 16.38 14.88
CA ALA A 94 -4.22 17.14 13.78
C ALA A 94 -2.75 17.51 14.05
N ASP A 95 -2.39 17.72 15.31
CA ASP A 95 -1.01 18.03 15.73
C ASP A 95 -0.03 16.94 15.26
N PHE A 96 -0.32 15.68 15.56
CA PHE A 96 0.51 14.56 15.09
C PHE A 96 0.56 14.49 13.56
N LEU A 97 -0.59 14.68 12.89
CA LEU A 97 -0.64 14.58 11.45
C LEU A 97 0.18 15.67 10.77
N PHE A 98 0.03 16.92 11.19
CA PHE A 98 0.71 18.05 10.55
C PHE A 98 2.22 18.12 10.87
N HIS A 99 2.61 17.73 12.08
CA HIS A 99 3.97 17.94 12.56
C HIS A 99 4.89 16.72 12.41
N GLU A 100 4.33 15.53 12.31
CA GLU A 100 5.11 14.29 12.20
C GLU A 100 4.69 13.48 10.96
N ALA A 101 3.41 13.16 10.85
CA ALA A 101 2.94 12.18 9.87
C ALA A 101 2.86 12.70 8.44
N ILE A 102 2.76 14.01 8.23
CA ILE A 102 2.73 14.61 6.89
C ILE A 102 3.98 14.22 6.07
N ASP A 103 5.12 14.08 6.72
CA ASP A 103 6.37 13.66 6.08
C ASP A 103 6.24 12.25 5.50
N ILE A 104 5.56 11.34 6.22
CA ILE A 104 5.30 9.99 5.72
C ILE A 104 4.42 10.06 4.48
N LEU A 105 3.33 10.84 4.52
CA LEU A 105 2.39 10.97 3.40
C LEU A 105 3.08 11.49 2.13
N VAL A 106 3.93 12.49 2.28
CA VAL A 106 4.69 13.08 1.17
C VAL A 106 5.68 12.08 0.58
N GLU A 107 6.48 11.44 1.42
CA GLU A 107 7.55 10.56 0.94
C GLU A 107 7.01 9.26 0.34
N THR A 108 5.93 8.74 0.87
CA THR A 108 5.27 7.56 0.28
C THR A 108 4.55 7.90 -1.03
N ALA A 109 3.97 9.10 -1.15
CA ALA A 109 3.39 9.55 -2.42
C ALA A 109 4.46 9.71 -3.52
N ARG A 110 5.66 10.21 -3.17
CA ARG A 110 6.82 10.27 -4.07
C ARG A 110 7.26 8.91 -4.56
N LEU A 111 7.25 7.90 -3.65
CA LEU A 111 7.58 6.53 -4.04
C LEU A 111 6.59 6.01 -5.09
N TRP A 112 5.29 6.19 -4.88
CA TRP A 112 4.28 5.70 -5.81
C TRP A 112 4.36 6.36 -7.18
N GLU A 113 4.62 7.66 -7.22
CA GLU A 113 4.77 8.40 -8.48
C GLU A 113 6.01 7.96 -9.26
N ASP A 114 7.10 7.65 -8.56
CA ASP A 114 8.37 7.22 -9.15
C ASP A 114 8.37 5.72 -9.54
N LEU A 115 7.68 4.88 -8.76
CA LEU A 115 7.55 3.45 -9.03
C LEU A 115 6.65 3.16 -10.22
N GLY A 116 5.59 3.95 -10.37
CA GLY A 116 4.61 3.78 -11.44
C GLY A 116 4.98 4.57 -12.71
N PHE A 117 4.20 4.36 -13.76
CA PHE A 117 4.39 5.05 -15.04
C PHE A 117 3.08 5.17 -15.81
N PHE A 118 3.01 6.15 -16.71
CA PHE A 118 1.90 6.26 -17.66
C PHE A 118 2.13 5.35 -18.86
N GLY A 119 1.22 4.41 -19.09
CA GLY A 119 1.21 3.55 -20.26
C GLY A 119 0.69 4.26 -21.52
N ASP A 120 0.80 3.59 -22.67
CA ASP A 120 0.28 4.09 -23.97
C ASP A 120 -1.25 4.22 -23.98
N ASP A 121 -1.95 3.52 -23.07
CA ASP A 121 -3.38 3.62 -22.83
C ASP A 121 -3.80 4.85 -22.02
N GLY A 122 -2.83 5.65 -21.58
CA GLY A 122 -3.03 6.83 -20.75
C GLY A 122 -3.35 6.52 -19.29
N LYS A 123 -3.25 5.27 -18.86
CA LYS A 123 -3.39 4.87 -17.46
C LYS A 123 -2.06 4.87 -16.73
N PHE A 124 -2.14 5.03 -15.41
CA PHE A 124 -0.99 4.93 -14.53
C PHE A 124 -0.90 3.50 -13.99
N HIS A 125 0.21 2.83 -14.26
CA HIS A 125 0.46 1.42 -13.94
C HIS A 125 1.51 1.27 -12.86
N ILE A 126 1.38 0.22 -12.05
CA ILE A 126 2.40 -0.20 -11.08
C ILE A 126 2.75 -1.66 -11.36
N HIS A 127 3.99 -1.90 -11.74
CA HIS A 127 4.47 -3.23 -12.14
C HIS A 127 5.48 -3.80 -11.13
N GLY A 128 5.63 -5.13 -11.14
CA GLY A 128 6.68 -5.80 -10.40
C GLY A 128 6.47 -5.82 -8.88
N VAL A 129 5.23 -5.90 -8.41
CA VAL A 129 4.87 -5.86 -6.98
C VAL A 129 4.29 -7.19 -6.50
N THR A 130 4.33 -7.41 -5.19
CA THR A 130 3.57 -8.46 -4.52
C THR A 130 2.49 -7.81 -3.68
N GLY A 131 1.24 -8.23 -3.85
CA GLY A 131 0.13 -7.81 -3.00
C GLY A 131 0.19 -8.44 -1.59
N PRO A 132 -0.83 -8.25 -0.75
CA PRO A 132 -0.98 -8.96 0.51
C PRO A 132 -0.91 -10.49 0.38
N ASP A 133 -1.37 -11.01 -0.75
CA ASP A 133 -1.29 -12.43 -1.08
C ASP A 133 0.09 -12.81 -1.64
N GLU A 134 0.87 -13.51 -0.84
CA GLU A 134 2.19 -13.99 -1.21
C GLU A 134 2.18 -15.07 -2.31
N TYR A 135 1.00 -15.59 -2.72
CA TYR A 135 0.88 -16.54 -3.85
C TYR A 135 0.86 -15.81 -5.20
N THR A 136 0.60 -14.51 -5.20
CA THR A 136 0.66 -13.64 -6.39
C THR A 136 1.90 -12.76 -6.35
N THR A 137 3.06 -13.38 -6.51
CA THR A 137 4.37 -12.76 -6.30
C THR A 137 4.93 -12.20 -7.60
N VAL A 138 5.34 -10.93 -7.54
CA VAL A 138 5.89 -10.12 -8.62
C VAL A 138 4.94 -10.11 -9.82
N VAL A 139 3.86 -9.41 -9.63
CA VAL A 139 2.80 -9.22 -10.62
C VAL A 139 2.70 -7.77 -11.06
N ASN A 140 1.98 -7.52 -12.12
CA ASN A 140 1.66 -6.19 -12.61
C ASN A 140 0.25 -5.82 -12.20
N ASP A 141 0.08 -4.57 -11.78
CA ASP A 141 -1.22 -4.01 -11.45
C ASP A 141 -2.03 -4.87 -10.48
N ASN A 142 -1.41 -5.19 -9.32
CA ASN A 142 -2.15 -5.80 -8.23
C ASN A 142 -3.25 -4.85 -7.76
N LEU A 143 -4.48 -5.32 -7.72
CA LEU A 143 -5.65 -4.51 -7.40
C LEU A 143 -5.48 -3.76 -6.06
N PHE A 144 -5.12 -4.50 -5.01
CA PHE A 144 -4.97 -3.91 -3.68
C PHE A 144 -3.90 -2.81 -3.67
N THR A 145 -2.73 -3.11 -4.24
CA THR A 145 -1.62 -2.14 -4.33
C THR A 145 -2.05 -0.88 -5.07
N ASN A 146 -2.68 -1.02 -6.24
CA ASN A 146 -3.11 0.12 -7.06
C ASN A 146 -4.19 0.96 -6.35
N VAL A 147 -5.18 0.33 -5.71
CA VAL A 147 -6.22 1.03 -4.94
C VAL A 147 -5.62 1.79 -3.76
N MET A 148 -4.69 1.17 -3.04
CA MET A 148 -4.07 1.78 -1.86
C MET A 148 -3.05 2.87 -2.25
N ALA A 149 -2.28 2.70 -3.32
CA ALA A 149 -1.38 3.71 -3.86
C ALA A 149 -2.17 4.95 -4.35
N ARG A 150 -3.27 4.73 -5.08
CA ARG A 150 -4.21 5.79 -5.47
C ARG A 150 -4.71 6.59 -4.26
N TYR A 151 -5.11 5.89 -3.21
CA TYR A 151 -5.53 6.51 -1.96
C TYR A 151 -4.40 7.33 -1.34
N ASN A 152 -3.19 6.77 -1.21
CA ASN A 152 -2.03 7.43 -0.61
C ASN A 152 -1.71 8.76 -1.33
N MET A 153 -1.63 8.74 -2.65
CA MET A 153 -1.34 9.94 -3.44
C MET A 153 -2.41 11.02 -3.28
N ARG A 154 -3.70 10.65 -3.30
CA ARG A 154 -4.81 11.59 -3.10
C ARG A 154 -4.79 12.23 -1.72
N VAL A 155 -4.63 11.44 -0.66
CA VAL A 155 -4.64 11.99 0.71
C VAL A 155 -3.39 12.78 1.02
N ALA A 156 -2.23 12.45 0.45
CA ALA A 156 -1.03 13.28 0.58
C ALA A 156 -1.27 14.69 0.03
N ALA A 157 -1.81 14.79 -1.19
CA ALA A 157 -2.16 16.06 -1.79
C ALA A 157 -3.25 16.82 -1.00
N GLU A 158 -4.32 16.13 -0.55
CA GLU A 158 -5.38 16.71 0.29
C GLU A 158 -4.83 17.31 1.59
N TRP A 159 -3.98 16.56 2.31
CA TRP A 159 -3.50 17.01 3.62
C TRP A 159 -2.44 18.11 3.52
N ILE A 160 -1.69 18.19 2.42
CA ILE A 160 -0.80 19.34 2.15
C ILE A 160 -1.62 20.62 1.97
N GLU A 161 -2.71 20.59 1.20
CA GLU A 161 -3.60 21.74 1.04
C GLU A 161 -4.24 22.14 2.37
N ARG A 162 -4.72 21.19 3.12
CA ARG A 162 -5.30 21.45 4.45
C ARG A 162 -4.29 22.07 5.41
N LEU A 163 -3.03 21.63 5.39
CA LEU A 163 -1.97 22.21 6.21
C LEU A 163 -1.72 23.67 5.79
N HIS A 164 -1.66 23.94 4.49
CA HIS A 164 -1.51 25.30 3.97
C HIS A 164 -2.64 26.22 4.45
N ASP A 165 -3.90 25.74 4.41
CA ASP A 165 -5.07 26.54 4.79
C ASP A 165 -5.18 26.79 6.31
N VAL A 166 -4.66 25.89 7.14
CA VAL A 166 -4.84 25.93 8.60
C VAL A 166 -3.60 26.49 9.32
N GLU A 167 -2.40 26.14 8.85
CA GLU A 167 -1.12 26.49 9.49
C GLU A 167 -0.04 26.88 8.47
N GLU A 168 -0.19 28.03 7.81
CA GLU A 168 0.69 28.49 6.73
C GLU A 168 2.18 28.46 7.13
N ASN A 169 2.55 28.89 8.33
CA ASN A 169 3.95 28.85 8.79
C ASN A 169 4.52 27.45 8.84
N TYR A 170 3.71 26.48 9.24
CA TYR A 170 4.09 25.06 9.30
C TYR A 170 4.17 24.45 7.90
N PHE A 171 3.25 24.83 7.00
CA PHE A 171 3.32 24.47 5.59
C PHE A 171 4.64 24.93 4.96
N GLU A 172 5.04 26.21 5.17
CA GLU A 172 6.33 26.72 4.66
C GLU A 172 7.53 25.97 5.24
N GLU A 173 7.48 25.61 6.54
CA GLU A 173 8.52 24.80 7.16
C GLU A 173 8.59 23.40 6.55
N MET A 174 7.45 22.74 6.35
CA MET A 174 7.35 21.43 5.70
C MET A 174 7.88 21.49 4.27
N VAL A 175 7.50 22.48 3.48
CA VAL A 175 7.99 22.68 2.10
C VAL A 175 9.52 22.79 2.07
N ARG A 176 10.10 23.57 2.97
CA ARG A 176 11.58 23.73 3.07
C ARG A 176 12.25 22.43 3.52
N ARG A 177 11.71 21.76 4.55
CA ARG A 177 12.28 20.54 5.14
C ARG A 177 12.25 19.37 4.16
N LEU A 178 11.15 19.23 3.41
CA LEU A 178 10.95 18.14 2.46
C LEU A 178 11.38 18.50 1.04
N HIS A 179 11.81 19.76 0.80
CA HIS A 179 12.07 20.26 -0.55
C HIS A 179 10.90 19.96 -1.50
N LEU A 180 9.68 20.18 -1.00
CA LEU A 180 8.45 19.91 -1.78
C LEU A 180 8.38 20.86 -2.96
N ARG A 181 8.25 20.32 -4.17
CA ARG A 181 8.00 21.11 -5.38
C ARG A 181 6.51 21.48 -5.45
N PRO A 182 6.16 22.67 -5.91
CA PRO A 182 4.76 23.09 -6.00
C PRO A 182 3.89 22.18 -6.89
N GLU A 183 4.50 21.51 -7.86
CA GLU A 183 3.82 20.65 -8.84
C GLU A 183 3.51 19.23 -8.29
N GLU A 184 4.24 18.77 -7.28
CA GLU A 184 4.13 17.37 -6.80
C GLU A 184 2.70 16.98 -6.41
N PRO A 185 1.92 17.78 -5.65
CA PRO A 185 0.57 17.39 -5.29
C PRO A 185 -0.35 17.17 -6.50
N GLU A 186 -0.17 17.97 -7.57
CA GLU A 186 -0.95 17.82 -8.79
C GLU A 186 -0.47 16.63 -9.64
N GLU A 187 0.84 16.37 -9.68
CA GLU A 187 1.41 15.17 -10.32
C GLU A 187 0.83 13.90 -9.65
N TRP A 188 0.74 13.87 -8.33
CA TRP A 188 0.14 12.74 -7.59
C TRP A 188 -1.35 12.59 -7.86
N ARG A 189 -2.14 13.68 -7.92
CA ARG A 189 -3.56 13.62 -8.29
C ARG A 189 -3.74 13.05 -9.69
N LYS A 190 -2.96 13.53 -10.64
CA LYS A 190 -3.00 13.07 -12.03
C LYS A 190 -2.69 11.56 -12.12
N ALA A 191 -1.66 11.09 -11.44
CA ALA A 191 -1.32 9.66 -11.38
C ALA A 191 -2.45 8.86 -10.71
N ALA A 192 -2.96 9.34 -9.58
CA ALA A 192 -4.04 8.68 -8.85
C ALA A 192 -5.36 8.60 -9.66
N ASP A 193 -5.70 9.66 -10.40
CA ASP A 193 -6.92 9.70 -11.22
C ASP A 193 -6.82 8.81 -12.46
N ALA A 194 -5.62 8.63 -12.98
CA ALA A 194 -5.33 7.75 -14.10
C ALA A 194 -5.04 6.30 -13.67
N MET A 195 -4.96 5.99 -12.37
CA MET A 195 -4.57 4.67 -11.86
C MET A 195 -5.35 3.55 -12.53
N TYR A 196 -4.63 2.60 -13.10
CA TYR A 196 -5.22 1.39 -13.66
C TYR A 196 -5.75 0.50 -12.54
N ILE A 197 -7.03 0.18 -12.62
CA ILE A 197 -7.68 -0.79 -11.73
C ILE A 197 -8.13 -1.96 -12.60
N PRO A 198 -7.55 -3.15 -12.43
CA PRO A 198 -7.87 -4.29 -13.26
C PRO A 198 -9.35 -4.66 -13.11
N PHE A 199 -10.03 -4.84 -14.25
CA PHE A 199 -11.42 -5.27 -14.31
C PHE A 199 -11.61 -6.23 -15.49
N ASP A 200 -12.31 -7.31 -15.25
CA ASP A 200 -12.65 -8.31 -16.26
C ASP A 200 -14.12 -8.14 -16.68
N ASP A 201 -14.32 -7.70 -17.92
CA ASP A 201 -15.66 -7.42 -18.47
C ASP A 201 -16.47 -8.70 -18.71
N GLU A 202 -15.81 -9.84 -18.99
CA GLU A 202 -16.48 -11.10 -19.27
C GLU A 202 -17.18 -11.65 -18.02
N HIS A 203 -16.48 -11.61 -16.86
CA HIS A 203 -17.03 -12.09 -15.60
C HIS A 203 -17.67 -10.97 -14.77
N GLY A 204 -17.40 -9.70 -15.11
CA GLY A 204 -17.89 -8.52 -14.40
C GLY A 204 -17.30 -8.36 -13.00
N ILE A 205 -16.05 -8.76 -12.81
CA ILE A 205 -15.32 -8.75 -11.53
C ILE A 205 -13.96 -8.06 -11.64
N HIS A 206 -13.38 -7.72 -10.51
CA HIS A 206 -12.01 -7.26 -10.41
C HIS A 206 -11.09 -8.45 -10.10
N PRO A 207 -10.16 -8.82 -11.00
CA PRO A 207 -9.15 -9.84 -10.70
C PRO A 207 -8.11 -9.31 -9.71
N GLN A 208 -7.39 -10.23 -9.05
CA GLN A 208 -6.38 -9.89 -8.04
C GLN A 208 -5.17 -9.14 -8.61
N ASP A 209 -4.83 -9.38 -9.86
CA ASP A 209 -3.84 -8.63 -10.66
C ASP A 209 -4.22 -8.66 -12.15
N ALA A 210 -3.56 -7.87 -12.98
CA ALA A 210 -3.90 -7.70 -14.40
C ALA A 210 -3.97 -9.04 -15.19
N HIS A 211 -3.21 -10.06 -14.77
CA HIS A 211 -3.12 -11.34 -15.48
C HIS A 211 -3.57 -12.55 -14.64
N PHE A 212 -4.27 -12.32 -13.52
CA PHE A 212 -4.65 -13.40 -12.62
C PHE A 212 -5.54 -14.45 -13.30
N LEU A 213 -6.54 -14.02 -14.06
CA LEU A 213 -7.49 -14.92 -14.75
C LEU A 213 -6.91 -15.61 -15.99
N GLU A 214 -5.76 -15.16 -16.49
CA GLU A 214 -5.05 -15.81 -17.60
C GLU A 214 -4.21 -17.01 -17.15
N ARG A 215 -3.99 -17.18 -15.84
CA ARG A 215 -3.23 -18.30 -15.30
C ARG A 215 -4.01 -19.61 -15.39
N GLU A 216 -3.28 -20.71 -15.35
CA GLU A 216 -3.88 -22.04 -15.32
C GLU A 216 -4.69 -22.24 -14.02
N VAL A 217 -5.91 -22.78 -14.13
CA VAL A 217 -6.68 -23.21 -12.96
C VAL A 217 -5.98 -24.40 -12.30
N TRP A 218 -5.92 -24.41 -10.97
CA TRP A 218 -5.29 -25.51 -10.25
C TRP A 218 -6.02 -26.84 -10.49
N ASN A 219 -5.42 -27.70 -11.29
CA ASN A 219 -5.97 -28.97 -11.68
C ASN A 219 -4.94 -30.13 -11.56
N LYS A 220 -4.16 -30.12 -10.48
CA LYS A 220 -3.15 -31.16 -10.25
C LYS A 220 -3.78 -32.42 -9.66
N GLY A 221 -4.41 -33.21 -10.53
CA GLY A 221 -5.06 -34.47 -10.18
C GLY A 221 -6.46 -34.28 -9.59
N GLN A 222 -7.21 -35.38 -9.46
CA GLN A 222 -8.57 -35.38 -8.90
C GLN A 222 -8.58 -35.21 -7.37
N GLU A 223 -7.42 -35.20 -6.74
CA GLU A 223 -7.29 -35.00 -5.29
C GLU A 223 -7.25 -33.50 -4.95
N GLN A 224 -7.92 -33.13 -3.87
CA GLN A 224 -7.82 -31.76 -3.37
C GLN A 224 -6.36 -31.45 -2.98
N PRO A 225 -5.87 -30.23 -3.30
CA PRO A 225 -4.51 -29.86 -2.99
C PRO A 225 -4.26 -29.95 -1.47
N LYS A 226 -3.11 -30.49 -1.07
CA LYS A 226 -2.67 -30.46 0.33
C LYS A 226 -2.49 -29.01 0.76
N ARG A 227 -3.02 -28.64 1.91
CA ARG A 227 -2.95 -27.27 2.46
C ARG A 227 -2.17 -27.23 3.78
N PRO A 228 -1.48 -26.14 4.10
CA PRO A 228 -1.19 -24.94 3.27
C PRO A 228 -0.29 -25.26 2.07
N LEU A 229 -0.54 -24.62 0.93
CA LEU A 229 0.17 -24.97 -0.33
C LEU A 229 1.70 -24.86 -0.20
N LEU A 230 2.21 -23.82 0.44
CA LEU A 230 3.65 -23.58 0.61
C LEU A 230 4.39 -24.66 1.43
N LEU A 231 3.67 -25.48 2.21
CA LEU A 231 4.28 -26.60 2.92
C LEU A 231 4.41 -27.87 2.06
N HIS A 232 3.74 -27.90 0.91
CA HIS A 232 3.63 -29.10 0.10
C HIS A 232 4.07 -28.91 -1.35
N TYR A 233 4.12 -27.67 -1.82
CA TYR A 233 4.45 -27.33 -3.20
C TYR A 233 5.49 -26.22 -3.25
N HIS A 234 6.38 -26.30 -4.23
CA HIS A 234 7.38 -25.26 -4.44
C HIS A 234 6.71 -23.93 -4.84
N PRO A 235 7.16 -22.76 -4.34
CA PRO A 235 6.57 -21.45 -4.70
C PRO A 235 6.44 -21.24 -6.21
N LEU A 236 7.48 -21.54 -7.00
CA LEU A 236 7.45 -21.42 -8.46
C LEU A 236 6.37 -22.30 -9.14
N THR A 237 5.86 -23.32 -8.46
CA THR A 237 4.71 -24.09 -8.93
C THR A 237 3.43 -23.32 -8.65
N ILE A 238 3.28 -22.78 -7.43
CA ILE A 238 2.09 -22.06 -6.97
C ILE A 238 1.83 -20.82 -7.86
N TYR A 239 2.86 -20.04 -8.15
CA TYR A 239 2.77 -18.77 -8.88
C TYR A 239 2.21 -18.87 -10.30
N ARG A 240 2.11 -20.08 -10.86
CA ARG A 240 1.57 -20.32 -12.20
C ARG A 240 0.07 -20.53 -12.24
N TYR A 241 -0.59 -20.65 -11.08
CA TYR A 241 -1.98 -21.03 -10.98
C TYR A 241 -2.87 -19.93 -10.41
N GLN A 242 -4.17 -20.02 -10.72
CA GLN A 242 -5.22 -19.21 -10.08
C GLN A 242 -5.47 -19.73 -8.67
N VAL A 243 -4.53 -19.47 -7.76
CA VAL A 243 -4.66 -19.83 -6.35
C VAL A 243 -4.30 -18.64 -5.48
N ILE A 244 -5.05 -18.46 -4.40
CA ILE A 244 -4.84 -17.40 -3.44
C ILE A 244 -4.72 -17.98 -2.03
N LYS A 245 -3.92 -17.32 -1.21
CA LYS A 245 -3.82 -17.51 0.24
C LYS A 245 -4.66 -16.46 0.96
N GLN A 246 -4.65 -15.24 0.43
CA GLN A 246 -5.39 -14.08 0.93
C GLN A 246 -6.15 -13.42 -0.23
N ALA A 247 -7.34 -12.92 0.05
CA ALA A 247 -8.20 -12.28 -0.93
C ALA A 247 -7.92 -10.77 -0.96
N ASP A 248 -6.93 -10.33 -1.74
CA ASP A 248 -6.54 -8.92 -1.87
C ASP A 248 -7.72 -8.04 -2.30
N VAL A 249 -8.54 -8.53 -3.22
CA VAL A 249 -9.75 -7.84 -3.70
C VAL A 249 -10.70 -7.56 -2.52
N VAL A 250 -11.01 -8.57 -1.71
CA VAL A 250 -11.92 -8.42 -0.56
C VAL A 250 -11.34 -7.44 0.48
N LEU A 251 -10.02 -7.46 0.69
CA LEU A 251 -9.37 -6.50 1.59
C LEU A 251 -9.46 -5.07 1.03
N ALA A 252 -9.27 -4.87 -0.27
CA ALA A 252 -9.47 -3.58 -0.93
C ALA A 252 -10.91 -3.07 -0.75
N LEU A 253 -11.91 -3.95 -0.96
CA LEU A 253 -13.32 -3.62 -0.75
C LEU A 253 -13.62 -3.25 0.70
N PHE A 254 -12.99 -3.91 1.67
CA PHE A 254 -13.18 -3.61 3.10
C PHE A 254 -12.60 -2.23 3.45
N LEU A 255 -11.37 -1.93 3.02
CA LEU A 255 -10.69 -0.68 3.38
C LEU A 255 -11.17 0.51 2.56
N ARG A 256 -11.47 0.30 1.28
CA ARG A 256 -11.77 1.34 0.27
C ARG A 256 -13.07 1.08 -0.48
N GLY A 257 -14.05 0.44 0.13
CA GLY A 257 -15.31 0.06 -0.50
C GLY A 257 -16.09 1.22 -1.13
N SER A 258 -15.88 2.47 -0.69
CA SER A 258 -16.47 3.66 -1.31
C SER A 258 -15.95 3.96 -2.73
N GLU A 259 -14.84 3.36 -3.12
CA GLU A 259 -14.26 3.52 -4.47
C GLU A 259 -14.86 2.55 -5.50
N PHE A 260 -15.67 1.60 -5.04
CA PHE A 260 -16.32 0.58 -5.86
C PHE A 260 -17.84 0.76 -5.86
N SER A 261 -18.48 0.52 -6.99
CA SER A 261 -19.95 0.50 -7.05
C SER A 261 -20.51 -0.65 -6.20
N GLU A 262 -21.76 -0.53 -5.74
CA GLU A 262 -22.43 -1.61 -5.00
C GLU A 262 -22.51 -2.89 -5.83
N LYS A 263 -22.74 -2.76 -7.15
CA LYS A 263 -22.76 -3.90 -8.08
C LYS A 263 -21.42 -4.61 -8.11
N ALA A 264 -20.33 -3.87 -8.26
CA ALA A 264 -18.98 -4.43 -8.26
C ALA A 264 -18.66 -5.13 -6.93
N ARG A 265 -18.91 -4.47 -5.81
CA ARG A 265 -18.68 -5.08 -4.47
C ARG A 265 -19.42 -6.40 -4.26
N ARG A 266 -20.63 -6.53 -4.82
CA ARG A 266 -21.40 -7.79 -4.74
C ARG A 266 -20.86 -8.87 -5.68
N ALA A 267 -20.32 -8.47 -6.82
CA ALA A 267 -19.77 -9.43 -7.80
C ALA A 267 -18.40 -9.96 -7.34
N ASP A 268 -17.58 -9.12 -6.72
CA ASP A 268 -16.24 -9.44 -6.26
C ASP A 268 -16.23 -10.28 -4.97
N PHE A 269 -17.26 -10.19 -4.12
CA PHE A 269 -17.39 -10.90 -2.85
C PHE A 269 -17.95 -12.32 -3.06
#